data_8a3c6d87104777dd2dd3b6c4b8ef1088
#
_entry.id   8a3c6d87104777dd2dd3b6c4b8ef1088
#
_cell.length_a   1.000
_cell.length_b   1.000
_cell.length_c   1.000
_cell.angle_alpha   90.00
_cell.angle_beta   90.00
_cell.angle_gamma   90.00
#
_symmetry.space_group_name_H-M   'P 1'
#
loop_
_entity.id
_entity.type
_entity.pdbx_description
1 polymer ?
#
loop_
_entity_poly.entity_id
_entity_poly.type
_entity_poly.pdbx_seq_one_letter_code
_entity_poly.pdbx_strand_id
1 'polypeptide(L)'
;MSSKKHSALLRMMGALFAVLGISFIPTVIIALIYGEYFEGLCFGGTMAACGIVGLILMKFFNPSDLKLKQRDGFLIVSLIWIVSSIIGAVPMVLTGAIPNPFDAFFELCSGFSTTGATIMTDIESQAKSVLFWRSFTHWLGGMGIVVLATALLPSIGIGGQNVASAETPGPTLTKVTARFSDNSKTLYILYIGFTVVEFILLVVGGMSAYDSAIHTFGTVGTGGFSNYADSVAHFTSPYIQWVIIIFMALCGINFNLYFFIPRKRFKDFFADEELRLYLGIIFVFSFASAIVLMLQGGYASISKAIRDSFFHIVAVMTTTGYATADFDLWPAFCKMLIFIVLITGACSSSTGGGVKMIRILAAIKYVKRGFFQKLHPNRIINMTINKIPVQQSVVTSIVNFIFLYIAVLFVGTLLIAVDGKDLVTSFTAVLTCLSNVGPGFNGVGPTMNFSGFSDYATFVLSILMIAGRLELFTLLVLFSPRYWDSNRV
;
A
#
# COMPACT_ATOMS: atom_id res chain seq x y z
N MET A 1 -4.37 25.89 18.20
CA MET A 1 -3.33 26.08 17.13
C MET A 1 -3.17 27.57 16.86
N SER A 2 -1.94 28.10 16.62
CA SER A 2 -1.78 29.53 16.26
C SER A 2 -2.34 29.76 14.83
N SER A 3 -2.83 30.97 14.53
CA SER A 3 -3.36 31.39 13.21
C SER A 3 -2.41 31.05 12.06
N LYS A 4 -1.10 31.15 12.28
CA LYS A 4 -0.06 30.80 11.29
C LYS A 4 -0.01 29.30 10.95
N LYS A 5 -0.31 28.42 11.91
CA LYS A 5 -0.32 26.96 11.67
C LYS A 5 -1.54 26.53 10.83
N HIS A 6 -2.69 27.13 11.05
CA HIS A 6 -3.87 26.91 10.20
C HIS A 6 -3.59 27.33 8.75
N SER A 7 -2.93 28.47 8.57
CA SER A 7 -2.56 28.96 7.24
C SER A 7 -1.62 28.00 6.50
N ALA A 8 -0.64 27.37 7.20
CA ALA A 8 0.22 26.36 6.57
C ALA A 8 -0.52 25.08 6.19
N LEU A 9 -1.38 24.59 7.08
CA LEU A 9 -2.22 23.43 6.80
C LEU A 9 -3.07 23.67 5.55
N LEU A 10 -3.75 24.81 5.48
CA LEU A 10 -4.61 25.16 4.34
C LEU A 10 -3.83 25.31 3.03
N ARG A 11 -2.62 25.87 3.09
CA ARG A 11 -1.74 25.94 1.90
C ARG A 11 -1.31 24.54 1.42
N MET A 12 -0.98 23.63 2.35
CA MET A 12 -0.63 22.24 2.01
C MET A 12 -1.83 21.49 1.43
N MET A 13 -3.03 21.72 1.98
CA MET A 13 -4.26 21.21 1.36
C MET A 13 -4.45 21.79 -0.05
N GLY A 14 -4.18 23.08 -0.26
CA GLY A 14 -4.21 23.69 -1.59
C GLY A 14 -3.26 23.00 -2.58
N ALA A 15 -2.04 22.69 -2.16
CA ALA A 15 -1.09 21.93 -2.99
C ALA A 15 -1.60 20.50 -3.29
N LEU A 16 -2.22 19.83 -2.30
CA LEU A 16 -2.85 18.52 -2.51
C LEU A 16 -3.96 18.59 -3.57
N PHE A 17 -4.87 19.56 -3.44
CA PHE A 17 -5.95 19.76 -4.42
C PHE A 17 -5.40 20.00 -5.83
N ALA A 18 -4.34 20.78 -5.97
CA ALA A 18 -3.68 21.00 -7.26
C ALA A 18 -3.08 19.72 -7.84
N VAL A 19 -2.41 18.91 -7.01
CA VAL A 19 -1.83 17.62 -7.43
C VAL A 19 -2.93 16.64 -7.85
N LEU A 20 -4.00 16.50 -7.06
CA LEU A 20 -5.14 15.66 -7.41
C LEU A 20 -5.84 16.14 -8.68
N GLY A 21 -6.01 17.47 -8.85
CA GLY A 21 -6.55 18.04 -10.08
C GLY A 21 -5.73 17.62 -11.31
N ILE A 22 -4.40 17.72 -11.25
CA ILE A 22 -3.51 17.28 -12.33
C ILE A 22 -3.61 15.75 -12.54
N SER A 23 -3.80 14.99 -11.49
CA SER A 23 -3.90 13.52 -11.57
C SER A 23 -5.14 13.03 -12.32
N PHE A 24 -6.19 13.83 -12.45
CA PHE A 24 -7.36 13.49 -13.26
C PHE A 24 -7.12 13.62 -14.77
N ILE A 25 -6.09 14.36 -15.21
CA ILE A 25 -5.82 14.60 -16.65
C ILE A 25 -5.73 13.31 -17.46
N PRO A 26 -4.94 12.27 -17.08
CA PRO A 26 -4.87 11.03 -17.84
C PRO A 26 -6.24 10.35 -17.95
N THR A 27 -7.05 10.39 -16.90
CA THR A 27 -8.39 9.79 -16.88
C THR A 27 -9.34 10.51 -17.85
N VAL A 28 -9.31 11.83 -17.88
CA VAL A 28 -10.10 12.63 -18.85
C VAL A 28 -9.67 12.33 -20.28
N ILE A 29 -8.37 12.16 -20.54
CA ILE A 29 -7.86 11.76 -21.85
C ILE A 29 -8.39 10.38 -22.25
N ILE A 30 -8.37 9.41 -21.34
CA ILE A 30 -8.91 8.06 -21.58
C ILE A 30 -10.42 8.14 -21.89
N ALA A 31 -11.20 8.91 -21.13
CA ALA A 31 -12.60 9.11 -21.39
C ALA A 31 -12.87 9.67 -22.82
N LEU A 32 -12.07 10.63 -23.25
CA LEU A 32 -12.18 11.19 -24.61
C LEU A 32 -11.79 10.18 -25.70
N ILE A 33 -10.74 9.39 -25.49
CA ILE A 33 -10.30 8.35 -26.45
C ILE A 33 -11.37 7.28 -26.65
N TYR A 34 -12.07 6.88 -25.58
CA TYR A 34 -13.11 5.85 -25.66
C TYR A 34 -14.53 6.39 -25.90
N GLY A 35 -14.70 7.73 -26.06
CA GLY A 35 -15.99 8.34 -26.32
C GLY A 35 -16.93 8.40 -25.11
N GLU A 36 -16.39 8.29 -23.91
CA GLU A 36 -17.12 8.32 -22.63
C GLU A 36 -17.28 9.78 -22.16
N TYR A 37 -18.11 10.55 -22.89
CA TYR A 37 -18.19 12.00 -22.69
C TYR A 37 -18.82 12.39 -21.35
N PHE A 38 -19.76 11.60 -20.83
CA PHE A 38 -20.39 11.87 -19.55
C PHE A 38 -19.40 11.69 -18.40
N GLU A 39 -18.68 10.57 -18.40
CA GLU A 39 -17.62 10.30 -17.44
C GLU A 39 -16.51 11.37 -17.55
N GLY A 40 -16.13 11.71 -18.77
CA GLY A 40 -15.17 12.78 -19.05
C GLY A 40 -15.59 14.12 -18.45
N LEU A 41 -16.88 14.49 -18.49
CA LEU A 41 -17.41 15.68 -17.83
C LEU A 41 -17.36 15.57 -16.30
N CYS A 42 -17.68 14.42 -15.72
CA CYS A 42 -17.62 14.19 -14.27
C CYS A 42 -16.18 14.32 -13.75
N PHE A 43 -15.22 13.65 -14.40
CA PHE A 43 -13.79 13.75 -14.07
C PHE A 43 -13.23 15.15 -14.32
N GLY A 44 -13.57 15.79 -15.46
CA GLY A 44 -13.17 17.14 -15.81
C GLY A 44 -13.73 18.20 -14.86
N GLY A 45 -14.99 18.05 -14.45
CA GLY A 45 -15.62 18.93 -13.45
C GLY A 45 -14.93 18.83 -12.09
N THR A 46 -14.62 17.60 -11.64
CA THR A 46 -13.88 17.36 -10.38
C THR A 46 -12.45 17.93 -10.47
N MET A 47 -11.77 17.74 -11.62
CA MET A 47 -10.47 18.33 -11.90
C MET A 47 -10.50 19.85 -11.79
N ALA A 48 -11.48 20.52 -12.43
CA ALA A 48 -11.62 21.97 -12.40
C ALA A 48 -11.91 22.48 -10.98
N ALA A 49 -12.80 21.82 -10.26
CA ALA A 49 -13.10 22.16 -8.86
C ALA A 49 -11.85 22.05 -7.97
N CYS A 50 -11.07 20.97 -8.11
CA CYS A 50 -9.80 20.82 -7.42
C CYS A 50 -8.79 21.91 -7.78
N GLY A 51 -8.68 22.26 -9.06
CA GLY A 51 -7.81 23.33 -9.53
C GLY A 51 -8.19 24.69 -8.91
N ILE A 52 -9.47 25.04 -8.93
CA ILE A 52 -9.99 26.29 -8.37
C ILE A 52 -9.74 26.35 -6.86
N VAL A 53 -10.15 25.31 -6.10
CA VAL A 53 -9.95 25.26 -4.64
C VAL A 53 -8.46 25.30 -4.31
N GLY A 54 -7.62 24.54 -5.04
CA GLY A 54 -6.18 24.55 -4.86
C GLY A 54 -5.56 25.93 -5.04
N LEU A 55 -5.90 26.63 -6.12
CA LEU A 55 -5.42 27.99 -6.38
C LEU A 55 -5.88 29.01 -5.34
N ILE A 56 -7.15 28.92 -4.92
CA ILE A 56 -7.71 29.79 -3.86
C ILE A 56 -6.91 29.58 -2.56
N LEU A 57 -6.76 28.34 -2.11
CA LEU A 57 -6.05 28.03 -0.86
C LEU A 57 -4.57 28.46 -0.93
N MET A 58 -3.89 28.22 -2.03
CA MET A 58 -2.48 28.60 -2.20
C MET A 58 -2.29 30.11 -2.27
N LYS A 59 -3.23 30.88 -2.85
CA LYS A 59 -3.16 32.32 -2.98
C LYS A 59 -3.47 33.06 -1.67
N PHE A 60 -4.51 32.62 -0.95
CA PHE A 60 -4.94 33.30 0.28
C PHE A 60 -4.13 32.92 1.52
N PHE A 61 -3.51 31.74 1.52
CA PHE A 61 -2.74 31.25 2.67
C PHE A 61 -1.24 31.13 2.30
N ASN A 62 -0.48 32.20 2.59
CA ASN A 62 0.96 32.24 2.33
C ASN A 62 1.72 32.53 3.64
N PRO A 63 1.99 31.53 4.49
CA PRO A 63 2.74 31.72 5.71
C PRO A 63 4.23 31.96 5.39
N SER A 64 4.75 33.13 5.77
CA SER A 64 6.18 33.37 5.83
C SER A 64 6.74 32.71 7.08
N ASP A 65 7.84 31.93 6.95
CA ASP A 65 8.63 31.34 8.04
C ASP A 65 7.92 30.36 8.98
N LEU A 66 7.42 29.24 8.46
CA LEU A 66 6.86 28.17 9.30
C LEU A 66 7.79 26.97 9.45
N LYS A 67 8.25 26.75 10.68
CA LYS A 67 8.83 25.48 11.12
C LYS A 67 7.70 24.55 11.58
N LEU A 68 7.28 23.62 10.73
CA LEU A 68 6.36 22.56 11.12
C LEU A 68 7.06 21.62 12.12
N LYS A 69 6.39 21.31 13.22
CA LYS A 69 6.84 20.27 14.16
C LYS A 69 6.41 18.88 13.62
N GLN A 70 7.08 17.81 14.06
CA GLN A 70 6.73 16.43 13.70
C GLN A 70 5.26 16.09 14.00
N ARG A 71 4.73 16.63 15.10
CA ARG A 71 3.31 16.52 15.46
C ARG A 71 2.37 17.06 14.36
N ASP A 72 2.69 18.22 13.79
CA ASP A 72 1.88 18.82 12.72
C ASP A 72 1.90 17.92 11.47
N GLY A 73 3.01 17.19 11.23
CA GLY A 73 3.15 16.22 10.16
C GLY A 73 2.14 15.07 10.24
N PHE A 74 1.90 14.50 11.43
CA PHE A 74 0.92 13.41 11.60
C PHE A 74 -0.50 13.83 11.19
N LEU A 75 -0.94 15.03 11.59
CA LEU A 75 -2.25 15.55 11.21
C LEU A 75 -2.35 15.77 9.71
N ILE A 76 -1.34 16.41 9.13
CA ILE A 76 -1.31 16.74 7.70
C ILE A 76 -1.38 15.47 6.86
N VAL A 77 -0.55 14.48 7.16
CA VAL A 77 -0.51 13.20 6.43
C VAL A 77 -1.85 12.49 6.53
N SER A 78 -2.43 12.35 7.73
CA SER A 78 -3.73 11.70 7.90
C SER A 78 -4.85 12.41 7.13
N LEU A 79 -4.88 13.75 7.16
CA LEU A 79 -5.85 14.53 6.38
C LEU A 79 -5.66 14.38 4.87
N ILE A 80 -4.42 14.34 4.39
CA ILE A 80 -4.13 14.13 2.97
C ILE A 80 -4.75 12.82 2.48
N TRP A 81 -4.57 11.72 3.20
CA TRP A 81 -5.13 10.43 2.81
C TRP A 81 -6.66 10.41 2.81
N ILE A 82 -7.29 10.95 3.86
CA ILE A 82 -8.76 11.03 3.96
C ILE A 82 -9.34 11.92 2.85
N VAL A 83 -8.78 13.11 2.68
CA VAL A 83 -9.27 14.09 1.69
C VAL A 83 -9.04 13.59 0.27
N SER A 84 -7.91 12.94 -0.03
CA SER A 84 -7.67 12.34 -1.35
C SER A 84 -8.70 11.27 -1.69
N SER A 85 -9.03 10.39 -0.72
CA SER A 85 -10.03 9.35 -0.91
C SER A 85 -11.43 9.95 -1.14
N ILE A 86 -11.80 10.99 -0.39
CA ILE A 86 -13.08 11.70 -0.59
C ILE A 86 -13.14 12.34 -1.98
N ILE A 87 -12.11 13.10 -2.37
CA ILE A 87 -12.05 13.77 -3.68
C ILE A 87 -12.06 12.74 -4.81
N GLY A 88 -11.28 11.67 -4.67
CA GLY A 88 -11.24 10.60 -5.66
C GLY A 88 -12.58 9.88 -5.82
N ALA A 89 -13.39 9.79 -4.75
CA ALA A 89 -14.72 9.17 -4.76
C ALA A 89 -15.78 10.02 -5.48
N VAL A 90 -15.62 11.34 -5.52
CA VAL A 90 -16.61 12.24 -6.14
C VAL A 90 -16.98 11.81 -7.56
N PRO A 91 -16.04 11.62 -8.51
CA PRO A 91 -16.42 11.20 -9.86
C PRO A 91 -17.03 9.81 -9.92
N MET A 92 -16.71 8.88 -8.99
CA MET A 92 -17.32 7.55 -8.91
C MET A 92 -18.82 7.63 -8.61
N VAL A 93 -19.21 8.54 -7.72
CA VAL A 93 -20.61 8.80 -7.38
C VAL A 93 -21.31 9.54 -8.53
N LEU A 94 -20.68 10.56 -9.11
CA LEU A 94 -21.27 11.39 -10.17
C LEU A 94 -21.51 10.60 -11.47
N THR A 95 -20.61 9.66 -11.80
CA THR A 95 -20.78 8.78 -12.97
C THR A 95 -21.83 7.69 -12.74
N GLY A 96 -22.22 7.44 -11.50
CA GLY A 96 -23.10 6.33 -11.13
C GLY A 96 -22.41 4.96 -11.09
N ALA A 97 -21.09 4.90 -11.28
CA ALA A 97 -20.32 3.66 -11.20
C ALA A 97 -20.39 3.03 -9.78
N ILE A 98 -20.36 3.88 -8.76
CA ILE A 98 -20.61 3.51 -7.36
C ILE A 98 -21.51 4.59 -6.75
N PRO A 99 -22.84 4.40 -6.78
CA PRO A 99 -23.79 5.42 -6.36
C PRO A 99 -23.75 5.74 -4.87
N ASN A 100 -23.42 4.73 -4.03
CA ASN A 100 -23.35 4.91 -2.59
C ASN A 100 -22.04 5.65 -2.20
N PRO A 101 -22.09 6.82 -1.54
CA PRO A 101 -20.89 7.54 -1.14
C PRO A 101 -19.96 6.79 -0.16
N PHE A 102 -20.50 5.92 0.71
CA PHE A 102 -19.70 5.11 1.62
C PHE A 102 -18.90 4.06 0.85
N ASP A 103 -19.52 3.42 -0.11
CA ASP A 103 -18.91 2.43 -0.99
C ASP A 103 -17.87 3.08 -1.91
N ALA A 104 -18.18 4.26 -2.46
CA ALA A 104 -17.23 5.03 -3.26
C ALA A 104 -16.01 5.47 -2.43
N PHE A 105 -16.22 5.88 -1.18
CA PHE A 105 -15.12 6.18 -0.25
C PHE A 105 -14.28 4.95 0.05
N PHE A 106 -14.91 3.80 0.30
CA PHE A 106 -14.21 2.51 0.50
C PHE A 106 -13.33 2.15 -0.69
N GLU A 107 -13.89 2.19 -1.92
CA GLU A 107 -13.16 1.84 -3.14
C GLU A 107 -11.94 2.75 -3.34
N LEU A 108 -12.08 4.06 -3.09
CA LEU A 108 -10.97 5.00 -3.26
C LEU A 108 -10.00 5.02 -2.07
N CYS A 109 -10.45 4.70 -0.85
CA CYS A 109 -9.54 4.37 0.25
C CYS A 109 -8.69 3.15 -0.12
N SER A 110 -9.31 2.11 -0.67
CA SER A 110 -8.64 0.92 -1.17
C SER A 110 -7.67 1.27 -2.31
N GLY A 111 -8.11 2.13 -3.24
CA GLY A 111 -7.29 2.62 -4.34
C GLY A 111 -6.02 3.32 -3.86
N PHE A 112 -6.17 4.40 -3.11
CA PHE A 112 -5.03 5.20 -2.65
C PHE A 112 -4.16 4.46 -1.62
N SER A 113 -4.73 3.69 -0.68
CA SER A 113 -3.95 2.89 0.27
C SER A 113 -3.30 1.65 -0.35
N THR A 114 -3.52 1.43 -1.65
CA THR A 114 -3.02 0.26 -2.39
C THR A 114 -3.45 -1.07 -1.78
N THR A 115 -4.68 -1.14 -1.29
CA THR A 115 -5.23 -2.34 -0.65
C THR A 115 -5.77 -3.33 -1.68
N GLY A 116 -6.49 -2.87 -2.71
CA GLY A 116 -7.09 -3.73 -3.73
C GLY A 116 -8.38 -4.43 -3.33
N ALA A 117 -8.93 -4.14 -2.15
CA ALA A 117 -10.28 -4.57 -1.77
C ALA A 117 -11.33 -3.81 -2.59
N THR A 118 -12.28 -4.49 -3.20
CA THR A 118 -13.29 -3.88 -4.07
C THR A 118 -14.70 -4.11 -3.57
N ILE A 119 -15.53 -3.08 -3.75
CA ILE A 119 -16.98 -3.13 -3.54
C ILE A 119 -17.74 -3.41 -4.85
N MET A 120 -17.06 -3.29 -5.99
CA MET A 120 -17.68 -3.47 -7.32
C MET A 120 -17.99 -4.94 -7.57
N THR A 121 -19.23 -5.21 -7.97
CA THR A 121 -19.72 -6.56 -8.31
C THR A 121 -19.63 -6.85 -9.81
N ASP A 122 -19.81 -5.83 -10.65
CA ASP A 122 -19.69 -5.90 -12.09
C ASP A 122 -18.63 -4.91 -12.56
N ILE A 123 -17.42 -5.41 -12.76
CA ILE A 123 -16.25 -4.60 -13.12
C ILE A 123 -16.22 -4.35 -14.64
N GLU A 124 -16.53 -5.38 -15.43
CA GLU A 124 -16.32 -5.37 -16.89
C GLU A 124 -17.32 -4.46 -17.62
N SER A 125 -18.50 -4.21 -17.04
CA SER A 125 -19.51 -3.29 -17.60
C SER A 125 -19.18 -1.82 -17.36
N GLN A 126 -18.22 -1.51 -16.48
CA GLN A 126 -17.88 -0.14 -16.12
C GLN A 126 -17.13 0.57 -17.25
N ALA A 127 -17.29 1.91 -17.32
CA ALA A 127 -16.55 2.74 -18.25
C ALA A 127 -15.03 2.58 -18.05
N LYS A 128 -14.27 2.57 -19.14
CA LYS A 128 -12.81 2.42 -19.10
C LYS A 128 -12.12 3.54 -18.34
N SER A 129 -12.63 4.74 -18.41
CA SER A 129 -12.11 5.87 -17.63
C SER A 129 -12.26 5.66 -16.13
N VAL A 130 -13.38 5.07 -15.68
CA VAL A 130 -13.63 4.72 -14.27
C VAL A 130 -12.63 3.67 -13.80
N LEU A 131 -12.45 2.58 -14.56
CA LEU A 131 -11.50 1.52 -14.23
C LEU A 131 -10.03 1.99 -14.30
N PHE A 132 -9.72 2.89 -15.24
CA PHE A 132 -8.42 3.52 -15.31
C PHE A 132 -8.13 4.37 -14.06
N TRP A 133 -9.06 5.24 -13.65
CA TRP A 133 -8.90 6.05 -12.45
C TRP A 133 -8.67 5.18 -11.21
N ARG A 134 -9.49 4.16 -11.05
CA ARG A 134 -9.41 3.19 -9.97
C ARG A 134 -8.00 2.58 -9.87
N SER A 135 -7.44 2.09 -10.97
CA SER A 135 -6.10 1.50 -11.00
C SER A 135 -4.99 2.55 -10.91
N PHE A 136 -5.20 3.74 -11.47
CA PHE A 136 -4.24 4.84 -11.38
C PHE A 136 -4.08 5.35 -9.95
N THR A 137 -5.12 5.28 -9.11
CA THR A 137 -4.99 5.61 -7.68
C THR A 137 -4.01 4.69 -6.96
N HIS A 138 -3.85 3.42 -7.36
CA HIS A 138 -2.79 2.54 -6.84
C HIS A 138 -1.40 3.07 -7.18
N TRP A 139 -1.20 3.52 -8.41
CA TRP A 139 0.08 4.10 -8.82
C TRP A 139 0.41 5.37 -8.04
N LEU A 140 -0.58 6.25 -7.82
CA LEU A 140 -0.43 7.44 -6.99
C LEU A 140 -0.16 7.08 -5.51
N GLY A 141 -0.88 6.10 -4.97
CA GLY A 141 -0.76 5.65 -3.60
C GLY A 141 0.53 4.88 -3.31
N GLY A 142 1.04 4.10 -4.28
CA GLY A 142 2.23 3.27 -4.12
C GLY A 142 3.49 4.08 -3.78
N MET A 143 3.68 5.22 -4.42
CA MET A 143 4.79 6.15 -4.08
C MET A 143 4.46 7.13 -2.96
N GLY A 144 3.26 7.06 -2.38
CA GLY A 144 2.79 8.02 -1.40
C GLY A 144 2.44 9.38 -2.01
N ILE A 145 1.18 9.73 -1.96
CA ILE A 145 0.68 11.05 -2.40
C ILE A 145 1.43 12.18 -1.68
N VAL A 146 1.83 11.94 -0.41
CA VAL A 146 2.54 12.91 0.41
C VAL A 146 3.97 13.08 -0.03
N VAL A 147 4.66 12.01 -0.46
CA VAL A 147 6.01 12.14 -1.02
C VAL A 147 5.96 12.92 -2.34
N LEU A 148 4.93 12.72 -3.17
CA LEU A 148 4.71 13.53 -4.36
C LEU A 148 4.47 14.99 -3.99
N ALA A 149 3.59 15.25 -3.05
CA ALA A 149 3.33 16.61 -2.55
C ALA A 149 4.58 17.24 -1.91
N THR A 150 5.37 16.47 -1.14
CA THR A 150 6.60 16.99 -0.49
C THR A 150 7.76 17.17 -1.47
N ALA A 151 7.83 16.40 -2.54
CA ALA A 151 8.80 16.65 -3.61
C ALA A 151 8.53 17.98 -4.34
N LEU A 152 7.27 18.42 -4.38
CA LEU A 152 6.85 19.70 -4.94
C LEU A 152 6.92 20.86 -3.91
N LEU A 153 6.86 20.57 -2.60
CA LEU A 153 6.85 21.56 -1.51
C LEU A 153 8.12 22.41 -1.39
N PRO A 154 9.35 21.97 -1.71
CA PRO A 154 10.52 22.85 -1.67
C PRO A 154 10.39 24.04 -2.63
N SER A 155 9.68 23.88 -3.74
CA SER A 155 9.37 24.99 -4.65
C SER A 155 8.34 25.98 -4.08
N ILE A 156 7.65 25.62 -2.99
CA ILE A 156 6.60 26.40 -2.33
C ILE A 156 7.12 27.01 -1.01
N GLY A 157 8.39 26.80 -0.63
CA GLY A 157 9.03 27.44 0.54
C GLY A 157 8.64 26.83 1.90
N ILE A 158 8.04 25.62 1.94
CA ILE A 158 7.68 24.93 3.18
C ILE A 158 8.64 23.78 3.41
N GLY A 159 9.28 23.72 4.61
CA GLY A 159 10.17 22.63 5.00
C GLY A 159 9.41 21.30 5.15
N GLY A 160 9.34 20.52 4.08
CA GLY A 160 8.56 19.27 4.01
C GLY A 160 9.20 18.05 4.72
N GLN A 161 10.39 18.19 5.31
CA GLN A 161 11.13 17.06 5.93
C GLN A 161 10.37 16.35 7.05
N ASN A 162 9.66 17.10 7.91
CA ASN A 162 8.89 16.54 9.02
C ASN A 162 7.59 15.84 8.56
N VAL A 163 7.05 16.26 7.42
CA VAL A 163 5.86 15.66 6.81
C VAL A 163 6.24 14.34 6.13
N ALA A 164 7.32 14.35 5.36
CA ALA A 164 7.81 13.17 4.67
C ALA A 164 8.33 12.09 5.64
N SER A 165 8.92 12.48 6.77
CA SER A 165 9.33 11.52 7.81
C SER A 165 8.14 10.88 8.55
N ALA A 166 6.96 11.50 8.52
CA ALA A 166 5.74 10.94 9.10
C ALA A 166 5.09 9.88 8.19
N GLU A 167 5.41 9.88 6.89
CA GLU A 167 4.90 8.91 5.91
C GLU A 167 5.88 7.78 5.60
N THR A 168 7.19 7.97 5.85
CA THR A 168 8.20 6.96 5.47
C THR A 168 7.97 5.66 6.23
N PRO A 169 7.56 4.57 5.57
CA PRO A 169 7.23 3.32 6.24
C PRO A 169 8.48 2.60 6.76
N GLY A 170 8.41 2.18 8.00
CA GLY A 170 9.40 1.32 8.63
C GLY A 170 10.35 2.01 9.61
N PRO A 171 10.93 1.25 10.56
CA PRO A 171 11.91 1.77 11.48
C PRO A 171 13.21 2.11 10.75
N THR A 172 13.63 3.38 10.82
CA THR A 172 14.92 3.82 10.27
C THR A 172 16.06 3.26 11.12
N LEU A 173 16.67 2.17 10.66
CA LEU A 173 17.81 1.53 11.33
C LEU A 173 19.13 2.24 11.05
N THR A 174 19.19 3.07 10.00
CA THR A 174 20.38 3.83 9.61
C THR A 174 20.05 5.30 9.47
N LYS A 175 20.80 6.15 10.16
CA LYS A 175 20.85 7.59 9.84
C LYS A 175 21.52 7.75 8.47
N VAL A 176 20.78 7.66 7.39
CA VAL A 176 21.23 8.10 6.08
C VAL A 176 21.08 9.63 6.08
N THR A 177 22.09 10.30 6.58
CA THR A 177 22.28 11.74 6.48
C THR A 177 22.73 12.09 5.07
N ALA A 178 21.82 12.07 4.11
CA ALA A 178 22.04 12.70 2.81
C ALA A 178 20.71 13.31 2.38
N ARG A 179 20.74 14.56 2.02
CA ARG A 179 19.65 15.42 1.57
C ARG A 179 18.41 14.64 1.12
N PHE A 180 17.36 14.67 1.92
CA PHE A 180 16.10 13.94 1.76
C PHE A 180 15.49 14.15 0.35
N SER A 181 15.68 15.33 -0.24
CA SER A 181 15.25 15.68 -1.60
C SER A 181 15.92 14.86 -2.70
N ASP A 182 17.21 14.55 -2.56
CA ASP A 182 17.95 13.83 -3.61
C ASP A 182 17.64 12.32 -3.58
N ASN A 183 17.37 11.78 -2.39
CA ASN A 183 16.89 10.39 -2.24
C ASN A 183 15.49 10.21 -2.83
N SER A 184 14.57 11.13 -2.57
CA SER A 184 13.20 11.05 -3.09
C SER A 184 13.16 11.05 -4.62
N LYS A 185 13.93 11.92 -5.28
CA LYS A 185 14.00 11.97 -6.74
C LYS A 185 14.46 10.63 -7.35
N THR A 186 15.46 10.00 -6.75
CA THR A 186 15.99 8.73 -7.29
C THR A 186 14.98 7.59 -7.07
N LEU A 187 14.25 7.57 -5.96
CA LEU A 187 13.16 6.61 -5.73
C LEU A 187 12.06 6.78 -6.79
N TYR A 188 11.68 8.03 -7.15
CA TYR A 188 10.73 8.28 -8.23
C TYR A 188 11.23 7.80 -9.59
N ILE A 189 12.50 8.04 -9.92
CA ILE A 189 13.09 7.57 -11.19
C ILE A 189 13.02 6.03 -11.26
N LEU A 190 13.33 5.33 -10.18
CA LEU A 190 13.24 3.87 -10.14
C LEU A 190 11.77 3.41 -10.28
N TYR A 191 10.84 4.05 -9.62
CA TYR A 191 9.42 3.72 -9.69
C TYR A 191 8.87 3.90 -11.10
N ILE A 192 9.15 5.04 -11.74
CA ILE A 192 8.80 5.29 -13.13
C ILE A 192 9.51 4.29 -14.06
N GLY A 193 10.79 3.98 -13.79
CA GLY A 193 11.54 2.98 -14.55
C GLY A 193 10.87 1.60 -14.51
N PHE A 194 10.46 1.11 -13.33
CA PHE A 194 9.71 -0.14 -13.23
C PHE A 194 8.38 -0.06 -13.97
N THR A 195 7.65 1.05 -13.84
CA THR A 195 6.38 1.27 -14.55
C THR A 195 6.56 1.15 -16.06
N VAL A 196 7.56 1.83 -16.63
CA VAL A 196 7.78 1.82 -18.08
C VAL A 196 8.24 0.44 -18.58
N VAL A 197 9.16 -0.20 -17.86
CA VAL A 197 9.70 -1.50 -18.28
C VAL A 197 8.61 -2.58 -18.18
N GLU A 198 7.84 -2.65 -17.10
CA GLU A 198 6.76 -3.60 -16.96
C GLU A 198 5.68 -3.39 -18.02
N PHE A 199 5.25 -2.14 -18.24
CA PHE A 199 4.28 -1.80 -19.28
C PHE A 199 4.71 -2.34 -20.65
N ILE A 200 5.97 -2.09 -21.06
CA ILE A 200 6.52 -2.56 -22.33
C ILE A 200 6.51 -4.09 -22.38
N LEU A 201 6.93 -4.77 -21.31
CA LEU A 201 6.98 -6.24 -21.28
C LEU A 201 5.58 -6.86 -21.37
N LEU A 202 4.58 -6.26 -20.74
CA LEU A 202 3.19 -6.73 -20.83
C LEU A 202 2.61 -6.53 -22.22
N VAL A 203 2.87 -5.39 -22.88
CA VAL A 203 2.48 -5.14 -24.28
C VAL A 203 3.16 -6.14 -25.21
N VAL A 204 4.46 -6.38 -25.07
CA VAL A 204 5.21 -7.39 -25.84
C VAL A 204 4.64 -8.80 -25.58
N GLY A 205 4.14 -9.07 -24.39
CA GLY A 205 3.45 -10.32 -24.04
C GLY A 205 2.08 -10.51 -24.66
N GLY A 206 1.57 -9.52 -25.40
CA GLY A 206 0.28 -9.56 -26.11
C GLY A 206 -0.89 -8.97 -25.36
N MET A 207 -0.69 -8.30 -24.22
CA MET A 207 -1.73 -7.51 -23.57
C MET A 207 -2.03 -6.23 -24.36
N SER A 208 -3.29 -5.77 -24.33
CA SER A 208 -3.61 -4.45 -24.88
C SER A 208 -2.86 -3.34 -24.12
N ALA A 209 -2.62 -2.20 -24.74
CA ALA A 209 -1.96 -1.07 -24.09
C ALA A 209 -2.76 -0.58 -22.86
N TYR A 210 -4.08 -0.66 -22.92
CA TYR A 210 -4.98 -0.29 -21.81
C TYR A 210 -4.84 -1.27 -20.64
N ASP A 211 -4.94 -2.58 -20.89
CA ASP A 211 -4.81 -3.60 -19.86
C ASP A 211 -3.40 -3.59 -19.25
N SER A 212 -2.37 -3.40 -20.08
CA SER A 212 -0.99 -3.29 -19.63
C SER A 212 -0.80 -2.10 -18.69
N ALA A 213 -1.42 -0.95 -18.97
CA ALA A 213 -1.36 0.22 -18.09
C ALA A 213 -2.01 -0.06 -16.73
N ILE A 214 -3.23 -0.62 -16.74
CA ILE A 214 -3.98 -0.96 -15.52
C ILE A 214 -3.18 -1.92 -14.64
N HIS A 215 -2.70 -3.04 -15.21
CA HIS A 215 -1.99 -4.05 -14.45
C HIS A 215 -0.60 -3.57 -14.00
N THR A 216 0.09 -2.76 -14.80
CA THR A 216 1.34 -2.13 -14.37
C THR A 216 1.11 -1.20 -13.17
N PHE A 217 0.04 -0.39 -13.17
CA PHE A 217 -0.27 0.47 -12.03
C PHE A 217 -0.56 -0.33 -10.76
N GLY A 218 -1.31 -1.41 -10.89
CA GLY A 218 -1.61 -2.31 -9.78
C GLY A 218 -0.39 -3.09 -9.28
N THR A 219 0.50 -3.53 -10.18
CA THR A 219 1.73 -4.28 -9.82
C THR A 219 2.76 -3.38 -9.17
N VAL A 220 3.14 -2.28 -9.82
CA VAL A 220 4.20 -1.37 -9.33
C VAL A 220 3.73 -0.62 -8.08
N GLY A 221 2.44 -0.24 -8.04
CA GLY A 221 1.81 0.33 -6.85
C GLY A 221 1.55 -0.68 -5.74
N THR A 222 1.66 -1.99 -6.02
CA THR A 222 1.31 -3.10 -5.11
C THR A 222 -0.13 -3.01 -4.60
N GLY A 223 -1.09 -2.78 -5.53
CA GLY A 223 -2.48 -2.53 -5.15
C GLY A 223 -3.49 -3.58 -5.62
N GLY A 224 -3.27 -4.23 -6.78
CA GLY A 224 -4.03 -5.40 -7.21
C GLY A 224 -5.37 -5.16 -7.87
N PHE A 225 -5.80 -3.94 -8.14
CA PHE A 225 -7.00 -3.71 -8.94
C PHE A 225 -6.81 -4.18 -10.39
N SER A 226 -7.80 -4.89 -10.89
CA SER A 226 -7.90 -5.32 -12.29
C SER A 226 -9.18 -4.75 -12.92
N ASN A 227 -9.20 -4.69 -14.24
CA ASN A 227 -10.40 -4.41 -15.03
C ASN A 227 -11.19 -5.68 -15.39
N TYR A 228 -10.80 -6.83 -14.83
CA TYR A 228 -11.47 -8.11 -14.95
C TYR A 228 -11.82 -8.66 -13.57
N ALA A 229 -13.00 -9.28 -13.46
CA ALA A 229 -13.49 -9.86 -12.21
C ALA A 229 -12.64 -11.05 -11.76
N ASP A 230 -12.09 -11.81 -12.71
CA ASP A 230 -11.17 -12.92 -12.47
C ASP A 230 -9.69 -12.49 -12.31
N SER A 231 -9.44 -11.19 -12.19
CA SER A 231 -8.10 -10.61 -11.97
C SER A 231 -7.10 -11.03 -13.07
N VAL A 232 -5.88 -11.43 -12.70
CA VAL A 232 -4.85 -11.89 -13.66
C VAL A 232 -5.13 -13.29 -14.21
N ALA A 233 -6.08 -14.05 -13.64
CA ALA A 233 -6.53 -15.31 -14.20
C ALA A 233 -7.07 -15.15 -15.63
N HIS A 234 -7.60 -13.97 -15.98
CA HIS A 234 -8.04 -13.62 -17.32
C HIS A 234 -6.95 -13.84 -18.39
N PHE A 235 -5.71 -13.59 -18.03
CA PHE A 235 -4.55 -13.75 -18.93
C PHE A 235 -3.94 -15.14 -18.75
N THR A 236 -4.27 -16.05 -19.67
CA THR A 236 -3.81 -17.44 -19.64
C THR A 236 -2.31 -17.60 -20.01
N SER A 237 -1.68 -16.58 -20.57
CA SER A 237 -0.28 -16.58 -20.97
C SER A 237 0.66 -16.75 -19.76
N PRO A 238 1.48 -17.82 -19.71
CA PRO A 238 2.49 -17.97 -18.66
C PRO A 238 3.51 -16.84 -18.61
N TYR A 239 3.84 -16.25 -19.78
CA TYR A 239 4.75 -15.14 -19.87
C TYR A 239 4.25 -13.91 -19.09
N ILE A 240 3.00 -13.51 -19.33
CA ILE A 240 2.36 -12.36 -18.65
C ILE A 240 2.37 -12.58 -17.14
N GLN A 241 1.95 -13.78 -16.68
CA GLN A 241 1.91 -14.09 -15.26
C GLN A 241 3.30 -14.05 -14.61
N TRP A 242 4.35 -14.56 -15.29
CA TRP A 242 5.72 -14.48 -14.77
C TRP A 242 6.27 -13.05 -14.75
N VAL A 243 5.95 -12.22 -15.75
CA VAL A 243 6.32 -10.79 -15.72
C VAL A 243 5.73 -10.13 -14.48
N ILE A 244 4.43 -10.32 -14.23
CA ILE A 244 3.75 -9.75 -13.07
C ILE A 244 4.37 -10.27 -11.75
N ILE A 245 4.63 -11.59 -11.61
CA ILE A 245 5.31 -12.18 -10.43
C ILE A 245 6.63 -11.48 -10.15
N ILE A 246 7.47 -11.32 -11.19
CA ILE A 246 8.80 -10.74 -11.05
C ILE A 246 8.70 -9.28 -10.61
N PHE A 247 7.82 -8.48 -11.24
CA PHE A 247 7.67 -7.06 -10.89
C PHE A 247 7.03 -6.87 -9.51
N MET A 248 6.04 -7.67 -9.13
CA MET A 248 5.53 -7.69 -7.74
C MET A 248 6.68 -7.94 -6.76
N ALA A 249 7.49 -8.99 -7.00
CA ALA A 249 8.62 -9.31 -6.12
C ALA A 249 9.66 -8.18 -6.06
N LEU A 250 9.98 -7.54 -7.19
CA LEU A 250 10.90 -6.40 -7.26
C LEU A 250 10.36 -5.19 -6.50
N CYS A 251 9.07 -4.85 -6.66
CA CYS A 251 8.45 -3.72 -5.96
C CYS A 251 8.29 -3.97 -4.45
N GLY A 252 8.28 -5.24 -4.01
CA GLY A 252 8.32 -5.63 -2.60
C GLY A 252 9.69 -5.53 -1.93
N ILE A 253 10.78 -5.35 -2.68
CA ILE A 253 12.14 -5.14 -2.15
C ILE A 253 12.29 -3.71 -1.65
N ASN A 254 13.15 -3.52 -0.65
CA ASN A 254 13.52 -2.20 -0.17
C ASN A 254 14.18 -1.36 -1.29
N PHE A 255 13.51 -0.28 -1.71
CA PHE A 255 13.96 0.57 -2.81
C PHE A 255 15.36 1.17 -2.59
N ASN A 256 15.79 1.36 -1.34
CA ASN A 256 17.13 1.85 -1.05
C ASN A 256 18.23 0.87 -1.46
N LEU A 257 17.95 -0.43 -1.54
CA LEU A 257 18.94 -1.42 -1.99
C LEU A 257 19.28 -1.27 -3.46
N TYR A 258 18.34 -0.78 -4.28
CA TYR A 258 18.59 -0.58 -5.71
C TYR A 258 19.72 0.42 -6.00
N PHE A 259 20.08 1.30 -5.04
CA PHE A 259 21.25 2.18 -5.17
C PHE A 259 22.59 1.46 -5.29
N PHE A 260 22.65 0.18 -4.84
CA PHE A 260 23.86 -0.62 -4.97
C PHE A 260 24.08 -1.16 -6.38
N ILE A 261 23.00 -1.33 -7.19
CA ILE A 261 23.06 -1.95 -8.53
C ILE A 261 23.87 -1.10 -9.52
N PRO A 262 23.60 0.22 -9.75
CA PRO A 262 24.37 1.04 -10.65
C PRO A 262 25.85 1.18 -10.23
N ARG A 263 26.13 1.02 -8.92
CA ARG A 263 27.48 1.06 -8.36
C ARG A 263 28.21 -0.27 -8.43
N LYS A 264 27.62 -1.29 -9.10
CA LYS A 264 28.15 -2.67 -9.22
C LYS A 264 28.45 -3.35 -7.88
N ARG A 265 27.78 -2.94 -6.80
CA ARG A 265 27.93 -3.49 -5.44
C ARG A 265 26.91 -4.60 -5.16
N PHE A 266 26.83 -5.60 -6.04
CA PHE A 266 25.88 -6.71 -5.92
C PHE A 266 26.05 -7.51 -4.63
N LYS A 267 27.28 -7.63 -4.10
CA LYS A 267 27.52 -8.32 -2.82
C LYS A 267 26.79 -7.63 -1.66
N ASP A 268 26.78 -6.32 -1.64
CA ASP A 268 26.09 -5.55 -0.59
C ASP A 268 24.58 -5.64 -0.74
N PHE A 269 24.05 -5.66 -1.98
CA PHE A 269 22.64 -5.87 -2.26
C PHE A 269 22.16 -7.21 -1.67
N PHE A 270 22.83 -8.33 -1.99
CA PHE A 270 22.43 -9.65 -1.48
C PHE A 270 22.92 -9.96 -0.06
N ALA A 271 23.76 -9.12 0.55
CA ALA A 271 24.18 -9.26 1.93
C ALA A 271 23.13 -8.77 2.92
N ASP A 272 22.13 -7.99 2.46
CA ASP A 272 21.06 -7.47 3.31
C ASP A 272 20.23 -8.60 3.92
N GLU A 273 20.05 -8.57 5.25
CA GLU A 273 19.40 -9.64 5.99
C GLU A 273 17.88 -9.63 5.78
N GLU A 274 17.28 -8.45 5.60
CA GLU A 274 15.86 -8.29 5.30
C GLU A 274 15.54 -8.89 3.94
N LEU A 275 16.33 -8.57 2.90
CA LEU A 275 16.18 -9.11 1.55
C LEU A 275 16.32 -10.64 1.52
N ARG A 276 17.31 -11.17 2.23
CA ARG A 276 17.51 -12.64 2.29
C ARG A 276 16.35 -13.35 2.95
N LEU A 277 15.80 -12.80 4.03
CA LEU A 277 14.62 -13.36 4.69
C LEU A 277 13.40 -13.29 3.76
N TYR A 278 13.18 -12.16 3.10
CA TYR A 278 12.10 -11.94 2.15
C TYR A 278 12.14 -12.95 0.99
N LEU A 279 13.27 -13.05 0.30
CA LEU A 279 13.43 -14.01 -0.80
C LEU A 279 13.35 -15.46 -0.30
N GLY A 280 13.94 -15.75 0.87
CA GLY A 280 13.88 -17.08 1.48
C GLY A 280 12.45 -17.54 1.73
N ILE A 281 11.59 -16.68 2.30
CA ILE A 281 10.16 -16.99 2.51
C ILE A 281 9.45 -17.19 1.17
N ILE A 282 9.65 -16.32 0.18
CA ILE A 282 9.04 -16.48 -1.14
C ILE A 282 9.38 -17.86 -1.71
N PHE A 283 10.67 -18.20 -1.80
CA PHE A 283 11.08 -19.49 -2.40
C PHE A 283 10.60 -20.69 -1.59
N VAL A 284 10.82 -20.70 -0.28
CA VAL A 284 10.46 -21.85 0.57
C VAL A 284 8.95 -22.07 0.57
N PHE A 285 8.15 -21.02 0.75
CA PHE A 285 6.69 -21.15 0.81
C PHE A 285 6.07 -21.46 -0.56
N SER A 286 6.60 -20.90 -1.64
CA SER A 286 6.11 -21.22 -2.99
C SER A 286 6.39 -22.66 -3.38
N PHE A 287 7.60 -23.17 -3.13
CA PHE A 287 7.90 -24.57 -3.43
C PHE A 287 7.15 -25.53 -2.51
N ALA A 288 7.04 -25.24 -1.21
CA ALA A 288 6.25 -26.05 -0.29
C ALA A 288 4.77 -26.10 -0.70
N SER A 289 4.19 -24.96 -1.07
CA SER A 289 2.82 -24.89 -1.59
C SER A 289 2.68 -25.67 -2.89
N ALA A 290 3.61 -25.52 -3.85
CA ALA A 290 3.55 -26.24 -5.12
C ALA A 290 3.58 -27.77 -4.92
N ILE A 291 4.42 -28.29 -4.02
CA ILE A 291 4.47 -29.71 -3.69
C ILE A 291 3.12 -30.19 -3.14
N VAL A 292 2.53 -29.47 -2.20
CA VAL A 292 1.25 -29.85 -1.59
C VAL A 292 0.10 -29.75 -2.62
N LEU A 293 0.09 -28.76 -3.49
CA LEU A 293 -0.88 -28.63 -4.58
C LEU A 293 -0.79 -29.80 -5.57
N MET A 294 0.39 -30.29 -5.86
CA MET A 294 0.55 -31.49 -6.70
C MET A 294 0.06 -32.76 -6.00
N LEU A 295 0.28 -32.86 -4.69
CA LEU A 295 -0.08 -34.09 -3.94
C LEU A 295 -1.56 -34.14 -3.56
N GLN A 296 -2.17 -33.00 -3.23
CA GLN A 296 -3.51 -32.90 -2.63
C GLN A 296 -4.45 -31.94 -3.35
N GLY A 297 -3.92 -31.02 -4.16
CA GLY A 297 -4.68 -29.91 -4.76
C GLY A 297 -5.25 -30.20 -6.15
N GLY A 298 -5.09 -31.41 -6.70
CA GLY A 298 -5.65 -31.79 -8.00
C GLY A 298 -5.00 -31.13 -9.22
N TYR A 299 -3.80 -30.53 -9.08
CA TYR A 299 -3.06 -29.95 -10.21
C TYR A 299 -2.43 -31.03 -11.06
N ALA A 300 -2.79 -31.10 -12.36
CA ALA A 300 -2.22 -32.05 -13.31
C ALA A 300 -0.84 -31.62 -13.85
N SER A 301 -0.50 -30.33 -13.77
CA SER A 301 0.74 -29.77 -14.33
C SER A 301 1.63 -29.17 -13.24
N ILE A 302 2.86 -29.68 -13.14
CA ILE A 302 3.90 -29.16 -12.23
C ILE A 302 4.18 -27.68 -12.52
N SER A 303 4.30 -27.30 -13.80
CA SER A 303 4.57 -25.93 -14.21
C SER A 303 3.45 -24.96 -13.75
N LYS A 304 2.18 -25.39 -13.84
CA LYS A 304 1.05 -24.59 -13.37
C LYS A 304 1.04 -24.51 -11.85
N ALA A 305 1.27 -25.60 -11.13
CA ALA A 305 1.33 -25.61 -9.66
C ALA A 305 2.42 -24.69 -9.13
N ILE A 306 3.62 -24.73 -9.73
CA ILE A 306 4.73 -23.82 -9.37
C ILE A 306 4.34 -22.37 -9.63
N ARG A 307 3.82 -22.04 -10.82
CA ARG A 307 3.47 -20.69 -11.21
C ARG A 307 2.40 -20.11 -10.30
N ASP A 308 1.29 -20.82 -10.06
CA ASP A 308 0.19 -20.36 -9.22
C ASP A 308 0.64 -20.20 -7.76
N SER A 309 1.49 -21.11 -7.26
CA SER A 309 2.09 -20.99 -5.92
C SER A 309 2.96 -19.75 -5.77
N PHE A 310 3.89 -19.52 -6.71
CA PHE A 310 4.70 -18.31 -6.72
C PHE A 310 3.86 -17.06 -6.85
N PHE A 311 2.86 -17.09 -7.74
CA PHE A 311 1.97 -15.96 -7.97
C PHE A 311 1.29 -15.53 -6.67
N HIS A 312 0.62 -16.45 -5.96
CA HIS A 312 -0.16 -16.10 -4.77
C HIS A 312 0.72 -15.78 -3.56
N ILE A 313 1.82 -16.53 -3.34
CA ILE A 313 2.76 -16.20 -2.26
C ILE A 313 3.36 -14.81 -2.47
N VAL A 314 3.79 -14.49 -3.70
CA VAL A 314 4.34 -13.16 -4.01
C VAL A 314 3.26 -12.10 -3.94
N ALA A 315 2.08 -12.30 -4.54
CA ALA A 315 1.00 -11.33 -4.56
C ALA A 315 0.54 -10.94 -3.14
N VAL A 316 0.39 -11.91 -2.25
CA VAL A 316 -0.02 -11.65 -0.87
C VAL A 316 1.13 -11.06 -0.04
N MET A 317 2.35 -11.56 -0.20
CA MET A 317 3.50 -11.07 0.56
C MET A 317 3.90 -9.64 0.19
N THR A 318 3.76 -9.28 -1.08
CA THR A 318 4.00 -7.91 -1.56
C THR A 318 2.82 -6.98 -1.32
N THR A 319 1.72 -7.54 -0.78
CA THR A 319 0.45 -6.85 -0.57
C THR A 319 -0.17 -6.33 -1.87
N THR A 320 0.11 -6.97 -3.00
CA THR A 320 -0.50 -6.63 -4.29
C THR A 320 -1.91 -7.21 -4.42
N GLY A 321 -2.12 -8.47 -3.98
CA GLY A 321 -3.45 -9.06 -3.93
C GLY A 321 -4.03 -9.54 -5.26
N TYR A 322 -3.29 -9.61 -6.35
CA TYR A 322 -3.74 -10.25 -7.59
C TYR A 322 -3.98 -11.75 -7.41
N ALA A 323 -4.86 -12.32 -8.23
CA ALA A 323 -5.16 -13.75 -8.24
C ALA A 323 -5.07 -14.35 -9.63
N THR A 324 -4.57 -15.61 -9.72
CA THR A 324 -4.59 -16.48 -10.90
C THR A 324 -5.42 -17.74 -10.66
N ALA A 325 -5.78 -18.01 -9.43
CA ALA A 325 -6.61 -19.11 -8.97
C ALA A 325 -7.30 -18.76 -7.67
N ASP A 326 -8.36 -19.48 -7.32
CA ASP A 326 -8.99 -19.33 -6.01
C ASP A 326 -8.21 -20.12 -4.95
N PHE A 327 -7.36 -19.43 -4.19
CA PHE A 327 -6.57 -20.05 -3.13
C PHE A 327 -7.43 -20.46 -1.92
N ASP A 328 -8.67 -20.00 -1.83
CA ASP A 328 -9.55 -20.43 -0.74
C ASP A 328 -10.01 -21.88 -0.90
N LEU A 329 -9.90 -22.43 -2.12
CA LEU A 329 -10.12 -23.86 -2.41
C LEU A 329 -8.86 -24.72 -2.20
N TRP A 330 -7.72 -24.11 -1.87
CA TRP A 330 -6.48 -24.85 -1.71
C TRP A 330 -6.42 -25.65 -0.39
N PRO A 331 -5.57 -26.69 -0.30
CA PRO A 331 -5.36 -27.43 0.94
C PRO A 331 -5.03 -26.51 2.13
N ALA A 332 -5.43 -26.90 3.32
CA ALA A 332 -5.28 -26.09 4.55
C ALA A 332 -3.83 -25.65 4.81
N PHE A 333 -2.86 -26.49 4.45
CA PHE A 333 -1.44 -26.15 4.58
C PHE A 333 -1.08 -24.93 3.69
N CYS A 334 -1.51 -24.91 2.43
CA CYS A 334 -1.26 -23.80 1.52
C CYS A 334 -1.95 -22.51 2.00
N LYS A 335 -3.21 -22.62 2.47
CA LYS A 335 -3.93 -21.49 3.09
C LYS A 335 -3.18 -20.93 4.29
N MET A 336 -2.59 -21.79 5.14
CA MET A 336 -1.82 -21.35 6.29
C MET A 336 -0.53 -20.61 5.88
N LEU A 337 0.15 -21.03 4.81
CA LEU A 337 1.30 -20.31 4.28
C LEU A 337 0.90 -18.93 3.78
N ILE A 338 -0.22 -18.82 3.03
CA ILE A 338 -0.79 -17.55 2.57
C ILE A 338 -1.16 -16.67 3.77
N PHE A 339 -1.77 -17.21 4.80
CA PHE A 339 -2.13 -16.49 6.02
C PHE A 339 -0.89 -15.89 6.73
N ILE A 340 0.21 -16.65 6.79
CA ILE A 340 1.47 -16.15 7.39
C ILE A 340 2.02 -14.97 6.59
N VAL A 341 2.07 -15.07 5.25
CA VAL A 341 2.61 -13.97 4.43
C VAL A 341 1.68 -12.75 4.40
N LEU A 342 0.37 -12.93 4.58
CA LEU A 342 -0.63 -11.87 4.71
C LEU A 342 -0.35 -10.95 5.91
N ILE A 343 0.18 -11.50 7.01
CA ILE A 343 0.58 -10.73 8.19
C ILE A 343 1.97 -10.09 7.98
N THR A 344 2.91 -10.82 7.38
CA THR A 344 4.31 -10.38 7.32
C THR A 344 4.53 -9.15 6.46
N GLY A 345 3.91 -9.10 5.28
CA GLY A 345 4.08 -8.01 4.33
C GLY A 345 5.46 -7.97 3.65
N ALA A 346 5.70 -6.92 2.85
CA ALA A 346 6.93 -6.72 2.09
C ALA A 346 8.07 -6.10 2.90
N CYS A 347 9.22 -5.81 2.25
CA CYS A 347 10.36 -5.15 2.89
C CYS A 347 10.03 -3.70 3.31
N SER A 348 10.79 -3.18 4.26
CA SER A 348 10.76 -1.76 4.61
C SER A 348 11.12 -0.89 3.40
N SER A 349 10.60 0.33 3.34
CA SER A 349 10.83 1.25 2.21
C SER A 349 10.51 0.63 0.83
N SER A 350 9.53 -0.28 0.76
CA SER A 350 8.88 -0.78 -0.45
C SER A 350 7.50 -0.15 -0.61
N THR A 351 6.85 -0.40 -1.74
CA THR A 351 5.47 0.06 -1.98
C THR A 351 4.43 -0.73 -1.18
N GLY A 352 4.75 -1.96 -0.75
CA GLY A 352 3.83 -2.84 -0.03
C GLY A 352 3.45 -2.38 1.38
N GLY A 353 2.34 -2.91 1.90
CA GLY A 353 1.82 -2.70 3.26
C GLY A 353 2.29 -3.75 4.28
N GLY A 354 1.42 -4.09 5.24
CA GLY A 354 1.64 -5.10 6.28
C GLY A 354 2.59 -4.69 7.40
N VAL A 355 2.93 -5.64 8.27
CA VAL A 355 3.81 -5.43 9.43
C VAL A 355 5.24 -5.04 9.02
N LYS A 356 5.67 -5.38 7.82
CA LYS A 356 7.00 -5.22 7.22
C LYS A 356 8.02 -6.26 7.69
N MET A 357 8.74 -6.79 6.70
CA MET A 357 9.72 -7.86 6.90
C MET A 357 10.81 -7.51 7.92
N ILE A 358 11.24 -6.24 7.96
CA ILE A 358 12.26 -5.78 8.93
C ILE A 358 11.81 -5.94 10.39
N ARG A 359 10.50 -5.74 10.68
CA ARG A 359 9.98 -5.91 12.04
C ARG A 359 9.89 -7.38 12.40
N ILE A 360 9.55 -8.26 11.45
CA ILE A 360 9.58 -9.71 11.65
C ILE A 360 11.02 -10.20 11.91
N LEU A 361 11.98 -9.75 11.11
CA LEU A 361 13.40 -10.05 11.33
C LEU A 361 13.87 -9.62 12.72
N ALA A 362 13.52 -8.39 13.12
CA ALA A 362 13.85 -7.85 14.42
C ALA A 362 13.20 -8.64 15.56
N ALA A 363 11.93 -9.03 15.42
CA ALA A 363 11.21 -9.85 16.40
C ALA A 363 11.86 -11.22 16.57
N ILE A 364 12.22 -11.91 15.47
CA ILE A 364 12.94 -13.19 15.50
C ILE A 364 14.28 -13.05 16.24
N LYS A 365 15.06 -12.00 15.92
CA LYS A 365 16.34 -11.73 16.59
C LYS A 365 16.16 -11.37 18.07
N TYR A 366 15.10 -10.64 18.41
CA TYR A 366 14.78 -10.29 19.79
C TYR A 366 14.45 -11.53 20.62
N VAL A 367 13.61 -12.42 20.11
CA VAL A 367 13.31 -13.70 20.76
C VAL A 367 14.57 -14.54 20.90
N LYS A 368 15.38 -14.66 19.84
CA LYS A 368 16.67 -15.38 19.89
C LYS A 368 17.61 -14.79 20.94
N ARG A 369 17.72 -13.46 21.04
CA ARG A 369 18.48 -12.79 22.11
C ARG A 369 17.96 -13.19 23.49
N GLY A 370 16.63 -13.22 23.68
CA GLY A 370 16.01 -13.62 24.95
C GLY A 370 16.40 -15.02 25.39
N PHE A 371 16.46 -15.99 24.46
CA PHE A 371 16.95 -17.36 24.75
C PHE A 371 18.43 -17.37 25.17
N PHE A 372 19.29 -16.67 24.43
CA PHE A 372 20.71 -16.57 24.77
C PHE A 372 20.95 -15.87 26.10
N GLN A 373 20.16 -14.85 26.42
CA GLN A 373 20.25 -14.14 27.69
C GLN A 373 19.90 -15.05 28.89
N LYS A 374 18.91 -15.97 28.73
CA LYS A 374 18.57 -16.96 29.76
C LYS A 374 19.66 -18.00 29.96
N LEU A 375 20.35 -18.39 28.89
CA LEU A 375 21.45 -19.34 28.96
C LEU A 375 22.73 -18.73 29.54
N HIS A 376 22.93 -17.43 29.32
CA HIS A 376 24.13 -16.69 29.74
C HIS A 376 23.73 -15.35 30.40
N PRO A 377 23.21 -15.36 31.66
CA PRO A 377 22.62 -14.18 32.31
C PRO A 377 23.57 -12.99 32.41
N ASN A 378 24.86 -13.23 32.60
CA ASN A 378 25.90 -12.19 32.80
C ASN A 378 26.47 -11.64 31.49
N ARG A 379 26.04 -12.15 30.32
CA ARG A 379 26.59 -11.73 29.02
C ARG A 379 25.76 -10.58 28.45
N ILE A 380 26.41 -9.48 28.09
CA ILE A 380 25.78 -8.39 27.34
C ILE A 380 25.65 -8.82 25.88
N ILE A 381 24.42 -9.01 25.42
CA ILE A 381 24.12 -9.43 24.04
C ILE A 381 23.44 -8.27 23.30
N ASN A 382 24.17 -7.64 22.40
CA ASN A 382 23.63 -6.61 21.53
C ASN A 382 22.92 -7.25 20.34
N MET A 383 21.70 -6.77 20.03
CA MET A 383 21.00 -7.14 18.82
C MET A 383 21.60 -6.37 17.64
N THR A 384 21.92 -7.07 16.56
CA THR A 384 22.45 -6.46 15.33
C THR A 384 21.57 -6.81 14.13
N ILE A 385 21.36 -5.86 13.21
CA ILE A 385 20.79 -6.09 11.89
C ILE A 385 21.79 -5.53 10.87
N ASN A 386 22.09 -6.30 9.84
CA ASN A 386 23.14 -5.97 8.87
C ASN A 386 24.49 -5.63 9.54
N LYS A 387 24.84 -6.37 10.61
CA LYS A 387 26.02 -6.13 11.45
C LYS A 387 26.03 -4.80 12.22
N ILE A 388 24.96 -4.01 12.15
CA ILE A 388 24.82 -2.71 12.85
C ILE A 388 24.06 -2.96 14.15
N PRO A 389 24.56 -2.48 15.30
CA PRO A 389 23.84 -2.59 16.57
C PRO A 389 22.53 -1.79 16.52
N VAL A 390 21.43 -2.42 16.95
CA VAL A 390 20.10 -1.80 17.02
C VAL A 390 19.91 -1.19 18.41
N GLN A 391 19.54 0.08 18.45
CA GLN A 391 19.26 0.78 19.70
C GLN A 391 18.05 0.18 20.40
N GLN A 392 18.07 0.10 21.72
CA GLN A 392 16.97 -0.46 22.51
C GLN A 392 15.65 0.26 22.30
N SER A 393 15.66 1.58 22.08
CA SER A 393 14.47 2.38 21.76
C SER A 393 13.78 1.92 20.47
N VAL A 394 14.55 1.54 19.44
CA VAL A 394 14.03 1.01 18.18
C VAL A 394 13.39 -0.36 18.40
N VAL A 395 14.05 -1.23 19.20
CA VAL A 395 13.48 -2.53 19.54
C VAL A 395 12.15 -2.39 20.27
N THR A 396 12.10 -1.51 21.27
CA THR A 396 10.86 -1.21 22.01
C THR A 396 9.76 -0.68 21.09
N SER A 397 10.10 0.21 20.15
CA SER A 397 9.13 0.72 19.17
C SER A 397 8.57 -0.39 18.27
N ILE A 398 9.40 -1.35 17.84
CA ILE A 398 8.97 -2.49 17.03
C ILE A 398 8.01 -3.39 17.82
N VAL A 399 8.35 -3.72 19.08
CA VAL A 399 7.50 -4.54 19.93
C VAL A 399 6.16 -3.86 20.19
N ASN A 400 6.18 -2.57 20.50
CA ASN A 400 4.95 -1.77 20.69
C ASN A 400 4.10 -1.75 19.43
N PHE A 401 4.71 -1.64 18.24
CA PHE A 401 3.98 -1.69 16.97
C PHE A 401 3.29 -3.04 16.76
N ILE A 402 4.00 -4.15 16.97
CA ILE A 402 3.43 -5.49 16.80
C ILE A 402 2.26 -5.70 17.77
N PHE A 403 2.43 -5.29 19.03
CA PHE A 403 1.34 -5.37 20.01
C PHE A 403 0.13 -4.52 19.64
N LEU A 404 0.37 -3.28 19.19
CA LEU A 404 -0.69 -2.38 18.73
C LEU A 404 -1.41 -2.93 17.50
N TYR A 405 -0.65 -3.51 16.55
CA TYR A 405 -1.21 -4.14 15.35
C TYR A 405 -2.17 -5.28 15.71
N ILE A 406 -1.76 -6.16 16.63
CA ILE A 406 -2.59 -7.26 17.11
C ILE A 406 -3.83 -6.71 17.84
N ALA A 407 -3.69 -5.69 18.69
CA ALA A 407 -4.80 -5.08 19.39
C ALA A 407 -5.82 -4.46 18.43
N VAL A 408 -5.37 -3.71 17.42
CA VAL A 408 -6.23 -3.11 16.38
C VAL A 408 -6.91 -4.19 15.54
N LEU A 409 -6.20 -5.28 15.22
CA LEU A 409 -6.78 -6.41 14.50
C LEU A 409 -7.95 -7.04 15.27
N PHE A 410 -7.78 -7.31 16.57
CA PHE A 410 -8.88 -7.88 17.38
C PHE A 410 -10.02 -6.90 17.59
N VAL A 411 -9.74 -5.64 17.91
CA VAL A 411 -10.78 -4.62 18.07
C VAL A 411 -11.53 -4.40 16.78
N GLY A 412 -10.82 -4.30 15.64
CA GLY A 412 -11.42 -4.18 14.32
C GLY A 412 -12.31 -5.38 13.99
N THR A 413 -11.86 -6.60 14.29
CA THR A 413 -12.66 -7.82 14.08
C THR A 413 -13.94 -7.80 14.91
N LEU A 414 -13.90 -7.35 16.17
CA LEU A 414 -15.11 -7.20 17.00
C LEU A 414 -16.08 -6.18 16.40
N LEU A 415 -15.57 -5.06 15.86
CA LEU A 415 -16.41 -4.05 15.20
C LEU A 415 -17.06 -4.61 13.93
N ILE A 416 -16.33 -5.35 13.12
CA ILE A 416 -16.86 -5.93 11.86
C ILE A 416 -17.78 -7.12 12.13
N ALA A 417 -17.57 -7.89 13.21
CA ALA A 417 -18.43 -8.99 13.58
C ALA A 417 -19.89 -8.56 13.89
N VAL A 418 -20.11 -7.27 14.25
CA VAL A 418 -21.45 -6.69 14.43
C VAL A 418 -22.28 -6.76 13.13
N ASP A 419 -21.61 -6.80 11.97
CA ASP A 419 -22.26 -6.92 10.65
C ASP A 419 -22.86 -8.32 10.36
N GLY A 420 -22.73 -9.26 11.30
CA GLY A 420 -23.31 -10.60 11.20
C GLY A 420 -22.61 -11.57 10.25
N LYS A 421 -21.38 -11.24 9.83
CA LYS A 421 -20.55 -12.15 9.02
C LYS A 421 -19.91 -13.22 9.90
N ASP A 422 -19.52 -14.35 9.28
CA ASP A 422 -18.77 -15.39 9.97
C ASP A 422 -17.40 -14.89 10.48
N LEU A 423 -16.86 -15.60 11.47
CA LEU A 423 -15.62 -15.17 12.15
C LEU A 423 -14.44 -15.08 11.17
N VAL A 424 -14.29 -16.02 10.24
CA VAL A 424 -13.16 -16.04 9.30
C VAL A 424 -13.26 -14.86 8.33
N THR A 425 -14.45 -14.60 7.78
CA THR A 425 -14.72 -13.44 6.92
C THR A 425 -14.43 -12.13 7.67
N SER A 426 -14.98 -11.95 8.89
CA SER A 426 -14.76 -10.72 9.68
C SER A 426 -13.29 -10.51 10.03
N PHE A 427 -12.61 -11.57 10.48
CA PHE A 427 -11.21 -11.49 10.87
C PHE A 427 -10.30 -11.21 9.67
N THR A 428 -10.51 -11.92 8.55
CA THR A 428 -9.66 -11.75 7.37
C THR A 428 -9.97 -10.46 6.62
N ALA A 429 -11.21 -9.97 6.62
CA ALA A 429 -11.54 -8.63 6.10
C ALA A 429 -10.76 -7.52 6.82
N VAL A 430 -10.73 -7.57 8.16
CA VAL A 430 -9.93 -6.63 8.95
C VAL A 430 -8.44 -6.81 8.69
N LEU A 431 -7.96 -8.06 8.68
CA LEU A 431 -6.55 -8.35 8.47
C LEU A 431 -6.05 -7.85 7.11
N THR A 432 -6.80 -8.10 6.03
CA THR A 432 -6.44 -7.67 4.68
C THR A 432 -6.50 -6.16 4.51
N CYS A 433 -7.51 -5.50 5.07
CA CYS A 433 -7.60 -4.03 5.06
C CYS A 433 -6.48 -3.38 5.87
N LEU A 434 -6.15 -3.94 7.04
CA LEU A 434 -5.07 -3.45 7.90
C LEU A 434 -3.68 -3.70 7.31
N SER A 435 -3.49 -4.80 6.59
CA SER A 435 -2.25 -5.13 5.88
C SER A 435 -2.15 -4.50 4.49
N ASN A 436 -3.23 -3.89 3.97
CA ASN A 436 -3.34 -3.36 2.61
C ASN A 436 -3.07 -4.43 1.53
N VAL A 437 -3.78 -5.58 1.56
CA VAL A 437 -3.57 -6.73 0.64
C VAL A 437 -4.73 -6.96 -0.31
N GLY A 438 -5.97 -6.67 0.10
CA GLY A 438 -7.21 -6.89 -0.65
C GLY A 438 -7.89 -8.21 -0.34
N PRO A 439 -7.55 -9.32 -1.00
CA PRO A 439 -8.24 -10.59 -0.78
C PRO A 439 -7.87 -11.25 0.56
N GLY A 440 -8.87 -11.86 1.20
CA GLY A 440 -8.74 -12.66 2.41
C GLY A 440 -9.20 -14.09 2.21
N PHE A 441 -10.03 -14.61 3.11
CA PHE A 441 -10.61 -15.93 3.06
C PHE A 441 -12.14 -15.87 3.22
N ASN A 442 -12.85 -16.91 2.80
CA ASN A 442 -14.31 -17.02 2.81
C ASN A 442 -14.98 -15.86 2.05
N GLY A 443 -15.85 -15.10 2.70
CA GLY A 443 -16.64 -14.02 2.08
C GLY A 443 -15.84 -12.85 1.49
N VAL A 444 -14.52 -12.79 1.75
CA VAL A 444 -13.57 -11.83 1.16
C VAL A 444 -12.41 -12.54 0.45
N GLY A 445 -12.63 -13.78 0.00
CA GLY A 445 -11.67 -14.56 -0.77
C GLY A 445 -11.30 -13.91 -2.11
N PRO A 446 -10.36 -14.52 -2.88
CA PRO A 446 -9.82 -13.93 -4.11
C PRO A 446 -10.85 -13.79 -5.24
N THR A 447 -11.95 -14.54 -5.20
CA THR A 447 -13.07 -14.49 -6.15
C THR A 447 -14.29 -13.75 -5.59
N MET A 448 -14.19 -13.22 -4.37
CA MET A 448 -15.24 -12.51 -3.66
C MET A 448 -14.95 -11.01 -3.60
N ASN A 449 -15.93 -10.24 -3.10
CA ASN A 449 -15.79 -8.79 -2.94
C ASN A 449 -16.44 -8.30 -1.63
N PHE A 450 -16.33 -7.02 -1.35
CA PHE A 450 -16.81 -6.41 -0.10
C PHE A 450 -18.23 -5.85 -0.19
N SER A 451 -18.97 -6.08 -1.30
CA SER A 451 -20.33 -5.54 -1.49
C SER A 451 -21.38 -6.07 -0.50
N GLY A 452 -21.08 -7.20 0.14
CA GLY A 452 -21.96 -7.79 1.14
C GLY A 452 -21.85 -7.18 2.55
N PHE A 453 -20.99 -6.17 2.77
CA PHE A 453 -20.87 -5.47 4.05
C PHE A 453 -21.78 -4.25 4.09
N SER A 454 -22.20 -3.85 5.31
CA SER A 454 -22.98 -2.62 5.53
C SER A 454 -22.11 -1.37 5.39
N ASP A 455 -22.76 -0.19 5.21
CA ASP A 455 -22.07 1.11 5.15
C ASP A 455 -21.21 1.37 6.39
N TYR A 456 -21.66 0.91 7.57
CA TYR A 456 -20.87 0.97 8.79
C TYR A 456 -19.59 0.16 8.67
N ALA A 457 -19.68 -1.10 8.20
CA ALA A 457 -18.53 -1.98 8.10
C ALA A 457 -17.55 -1.49 7.02
N THR A 458 -18.03 -1.05 5.85
CA THR A 458 -17.18 -0.47 4.79
C THR A 458 -16.48 0.81 5.26
N PHE A 459 -17.14 1.66 6.05
CA PHE A 459 -16.51 2.83 6.65
C PHE A 459 -15.40 2.46 7.65
N VAL A 460 -15.66 1.51 8.56
CA VAL A 460 -14.64 1.03 9.52
C VAL A 460 -13.44 0.42 8.79
N LEU A 461 -13.67 -0.43 7.78
CA LEU A 461 -12.62 -1.03 6.98
C LEU A 461 -11.81 0.03 6.22
N SER A 462 -12.45 1.09 5.71
CA SER A 462 -11.76 2.22 5.06
C SER A 462 -10.78 2.92 6.01
N ILE A 463 -11.20 3.16 7.25
CA ILE A 463 -10.30 3.74 8.27
C ILE A 463 -9.15 2.80 8.61
N LEU A 464 -9.40 1.48 8.66
CA LEU A 464 -8.35 0.48 8.88
C LEU A 464 -7.33 0.43 7.73
N MET A 465 -7.77 0.56 6.47
CA MET A 465 -6.86 0.66 5.31
C MET A 465 -5.93 1.87 5.42
N ILE A 466 -6.48 3.04 5.78
CA ILE A 466 -5.68 4.26 5.99
C ILE A 466 -4.74 4.09 7.19
N ALA A 467 -5.22 3.50 8.29
CA ALA A 467 -4.42 3.25 9.49
C ALA A 467 -3.26 2.28 9.21
N GLY A 468 -3.49 1.22 8.43
CA GLY A 468 -2.47 0.28 7.99
C GLY A 468 -1.39 0.98 7.16
N ARG A 469 -1.80 1.77 6.16
CA ARG A 469 -0.90 2.52 5.28
C ARG A 469 -0.04 3.53 6.04
N LEU A 470 -0.60 4.20 7.04
CA LEU A 470 0.06 5.18 7.91
C LEU A 470 0.81 4.56 9.10
N GLU A 471 0.97 3.25 9.11
CA GLU A 471 1.67 2.51 10.17
C GLU A 471 1.08 2.74 11.57
N LEU A 472 -0.24 2.78 11.69
CA LEU A 472 -1.03 2.87 12.91
C LEU A 472 -0.75 4.10 13.79
N PHE A 473 0.50 4.30 14.23
CA PHE A 473 0.85 5.37 15.16
C PHE A 473 0.51 6.76 14.61
N THR A 474 0.73 7.01 13.33
CA THR A 474 0.47 8.31 12.68
C THR A 474 -1.00 8.72 12.81
N LEU A 475 -1.92 7.78 12.63
CA LEU A 475 -3.35 8.04 12.77
C LEU A 475 -3.80 7.98 14.23
N LEU A 476 -3.39 6.96 14.99
CA LEU A 476 -3.89 6.73 16.35
C LEU A 476 -3.45 7.79 17.36
N VAL A 477 -2.29 8.41 17.17
CA VAL A 477 -1.83 9.54 18.00
C VAL A 477 -2.79 10.71 17.97
N LEU A 478 -3.54 10.91 16.88
CA LEU A 478 -4.54 11.98 16.75
C LEU A 478 -5.72 11.80 17.72
N PHE A 479 -6.02 10.57 18.12
CA PHE A 479 -7.08 10.27 19.09
C PHE A 479 -6.63 10.47 20.55
N SER A 480 -5.34 10.72 20.80
CA SER A 480 -4.84 11.00 22.15
C SER A 480 -5.20 12.43 22.59
N PRO A 481 -5.87 12.64 23.74
CA PRO A 481 -6.12 13.99 24.26
C PRO A 481 -4.85 14.82 24.44
N ARG A 482 -3.73 14.17 24.77
CA ARG A 482 -2.42 14.83 24.93
C ARG A 482 -1.89 15.42 23.61
N TYR A 483 -2.31 14.88 22.48
CA TYR A 483 -1.94 15.44 21.17
C TYR A 483 -2.50 16.86 20.99
N TRP A 484 -3.69 17.16 21.50
CA TRP A 484 -4.36 18.45 21.34
C TRP A 484 -3.99 19.47 22.42
N ASP A 485 -3.33 19.04 23.53
CA ASP A 485 -2.87 19.92 24.59
C ASP A 485 -1.59 20.66 24.17
N SER A 486 -1.73 21.99 23.96
CA SER A 486 -0.63 22.85 23.47
C SER A 486 0.37 23.26 24.56
N ASN A 487 0.05 23.05 25.85
CA ASN A 487 0.80 23.61 26.98
C ASN A 487 1.87 22.67 27.55
N ARG A 488 2.09 21.48 26.99
CA ARG A 488 2.97 20.45 27.57
C ARG A 488 4.09 19.98 26.63
N VAL A 489 4.51 20.80 25.65
CA VAL A 489 5.70 20.51 24.83
C VAL A 489 6.56 21.76 24.69
#